data_cb8d46b4a8ca743dabefcfc629ceaed2
#
_entry.id   cb8d46b4a8ca743dabefcfc629ceaed2
#
_cell.length_a   1.000
_cell.length_b   1.000
_cell.length_c   1.000
_cell.angle_alpha   90.00
_cell.angle_beta   90.00
_cell.angle_gamma   90.00
#
_symmetry.space_group_name_H-M   'P 1'
#
loop_
_entity.id
_entity.type
_entity.pdbx_description
1 polymer ?
#
loop_
_entity_poly.entity_id
_entity_poly.type
_entity_poly.pdbx_seq_one_letter_code
_entity_poly.pdbx_strand_id
1 'polypeptide(L)'
;MFRQPIRRVSVLLALLLALSGLLLARPVAATPTGHDAFLDTWARSDLPVAAGQVSRTWMWGPEPFTPPLREPYAEAPGGSRLVQYFDKTRMEITNPAGDRTSPWYVTNGLLAKELVTGQLQLGDATFEPHPPAQVNVAGDPDDPDAPTYASFSGLLAAPPLAPGQLVTQTVDRAGQVGQEPSLGQYGVTAALHVPETNHTVASVFWAFMTGRGPVYTDWRFRDDTLFPNPFYATGFPLTEPYWARVRVGGTPQWVLVQVFERRVLTYTPGNPPGWQVEAGNVGQHYYRWRYEQLGRPVQPAGVYELATVSSVVDGDTVDVTFRDGRTARVRLIGVDTPEVHGQVECYGEAASAFTRSWLLGKEVGLEKDVSETDRYGRLLRYVWVGPYLFNEVLVRQGYAGVATYPPDVKYQWRFSGAERAAREERAGLWSACPVPPVGGEETPPPAPSPSPSPPPSPSPAPSPSPQPNCDPSYPTVCIPPPPPDLDCSDIPYRRFEVRPPDPHRFDTDGDGIGCERG
;
A
#
# COMPACT_ATOMS: atom_id res chain seq x y z
N MET A 1 -60.51 40.48 13.09
CA MET A 1 -59.55 40.75 14.18
C MET A 1 -59.51 39.53 15.09
N PHE A 2 -58.65 38.54 14.87
CA PHE A 2 -58.15 37.63 15.89
C PHE A 2 -56.98 36.85 15.29
N ARG A 3 -55.75 37.12 15.79
CA ARG A 3 -54.51 36.48 15.44
C ARG A 3 -54.44 35.09 16.13
N GLN A 4 -54.13 34.03 15.41
CA GLN A 4 -53.74 32.73 15.97
C GLN A 4 -52.22 32.74 16.26
N PRO A 5 -51.77 32.11 17.37
CA PRO A 5 -50.35 31.91 17.66
C PRO A 5 -49.81 30.66 16.99
N ILE A 6 -48.62 30.79 16.42
CA ILE A 6 -47.82 29.79 15.77
C ILE A 6 -47.34 28.75 16.79
N ARG A 7 -47.67 27.48 16.56
CA ARG A 7 -47.11 26.31 17.27
C ARG A 7 -45.66 26.05 16.83
N ARG A 8 -44.72 26.41 17.68
CA ARG A 8 -43.32 25.95 17.64
C ARG A 8 -43.13 24.87 18.70
N VAL A 9 -43.57 23.66 18.47
CA VAL A 9 -43.28 22.47 19.32
C VAL A 9 -43.42 21.25 18.44
N SER A 10 -42.47 20.90 17.60
CA SER A 10 -42.40 19.57 16.96
C SER A 10 -41.05 19.24 16.31
N VAL A 11 -39.97 19.98 16.58
CA VAL A 11 -38.64 19.69 15.99
C VAL A 11 -37.66 19.12 17.03
N LEU A 12 -37.98 19.13 18.31
CA LEU A 12 -37.09 18.65 19.38
C LEU A 12 -37.30 17.19 19.78
N LEU A 13 -38.32 16.50 19.25
CA LEU A 13 -38.55 15.08 19.58
C LEU A 13 -38.03 14.10 18.52
N ALA A 14 -37.64 14.58 17.33
CA ALA A 14 -37.07 13.73 16.28
C ALA A 14 -35.54 13.55 16.38
N LEU A 15 -34.85 14.37 17.18
CA LEU A 15 -33.40 14.28 17.39
C LEU A 15 -32.98 13.33 18.53
N LEU A 16 -33.91 12.89 19.37
CA LEU A 16 -33.62 12.00 20.53
C LEU A 16 -33.85 10.51 20.24
N LEU A 17 -34.43 10.16 19.10
CA LEU A 17 -34.64 8.76 18.69
C LEU A 17 -33.60 8.25 17.67
N ALA A 18 -32.71 9.11 17.17
CA ALA A 18 -31.58 8.73 16.30
C ALA A 18 -30.30 8.37 17.08
N LEU A 19 -30.28 8.52 18.42
CA LEU A 19 -29.08 8.25 19.24
C LEU A 19 -29.07 6.89 19.96
N SER A 20 -30.08 6.06 19.80
CA SER A 20 -30.18 4.76 20.51
C SER A 20 -29.83 3.54 19.64
N GLY A 21 -29.28 3.76 18.44
CA GLY A 21 -28.86 2.67 17.52
C GLY A 21 -27.37 2.64 17.21
N LEU A 22 -26.50 3.38 17.92
CA LEU A 22 -25.07 3.14 17.85
C LEU A 22 -24.75 1.89 18.70
N LEU A 23 -25.01 0.71 18.14
CA LEU A 23 -24.22 -0.46 18.44
C LEU A 23 -22.77 -0.02 18.27
N LEU A 24 -22.03 0.01 19.39
CA LEU A 24 -20.58 0.14 19.42
C LEU A 24 -20.01 -0.98 18.51
N ALA A 25 -19.91 -0.71 17.21
CA ALA A 25 -19.01 -1.45 16.37
C ALA A 25 -17.64 -1.29 17.05
N ARG A 26 -17.15 -2.38 17.67
CA ARG A 26 -15.75 -2.45 18.09
C ARG A 26 -14.96 -1.98 16.87
N PRO A 27 -14.02 -1.04 17.02
CA PRO A 27 -13.13 -0.73 15.92
C PRO A 27 -12.49 -2.06 15.52
N VAL A 28 -12.80 -2.55 14.33
CA VAL A 28 -12.07 -3.67 13.75
C VAL A 28 -10.64 -3.16 13.68
N ALA A 29 -9.75 -3.85 14.36
CA ALA A 29 -8.35 -3.45 14.38
C ALA A 29 -7.86 -3.47 12.93
N ALA A 30 -7.43 -2.31 12.43
CA ALA A 30 -6.94 -2.16 11.07
C ALA A 30 -5.70 -3.07 10.87
N THR A 31 -5.74 -3.94 9.85
CA THR A 31 -4.64 -4.87 9.58
C THR A 31 -3.51 -4.13 8.87
N PRO A 32 -2.28 -4.15 9.39
CA PRO A 32 -1.15 -3.44 8.80
C PRO A 32 -0.72 -3.97 7.44
N THR A 33 -0.33 -3.07 6.54
CA THR A 33 0.40 -3.42 5.32
C THR A 33 1.87 -3.67 5.68
N GLY A 34 2.31 -4.91 5.64
CA GLY A 34 3.65 -5.29 6.11
C GLY A 34 4.77 -5.15 5.08
N HIS A 35 4.61 -4.37 4.01
CA HIS A 35 5.64 -4.12 3.01
C HIS A 35 5.41 -2.79 2.29
N ASP A 36 6.47 -1.98 2.18
CA ASP A 36 6.40 -0.64 1.58
C ASP A 36 5.95 -0.64 0.11
N ALA A 37 6.39 -1.63 -0.69
CA ALA A 37 5.91 -1.75 -2.08
C ALA A 37 4.41 -2.09 -2.17
N PHE A 38 3.85 -2.81 -1.20
CA PHE A 38 2.40 -3.02 -1.11
C PHE A 38 1.70 -1.70 -0.78
N LEU A 39 2.27 -0.92 0.14
CA LEU A 39 1.76 0.42 0.45
C LEU A 39 1.77 1.33 -0.78
N ASP A 40 2.88 1.38 -1.55
CA ASP A 40 2.97 2.21 -2.75
C ASP A 40 1.94 1.81 -3.82
N THR A 41 1.78 0.50 -4.01
CA THR A 41 0.81 -0.06 -4.95
C THR A 41 -0.63 0.26 -4.54
N TRP A 42 -0.95 0.14 -3.25
CA TRP A 42 -2.25 0.53 -2.69
C TRP A 42 -2.46 2.04 -2.79
N ALA A 43 -1.46 2.83 -2.39
CA ALA A 43 -1.58 4.27 -2.31
C ALA A 43 -1.85 4.89 -3.69
N ARG A 44 -1.24 4.36 -4.76
CA ARG A 44 -1.45 4.90 -6.10
C ARG A 44 -2.93 5.01 -6.47
N SER A 45 -3.72 3.97 -6.25
CA SER A 45 -5.12 3.92 -6.68
C SER A 45 -6.11 4.19 -5.55
N ASP A 46 -5.83 3.73 -4.33
CA ASP A 46 -6.82 3.66 -3.27
C ASP A 46 -6.67 4.77 -2.21
N LEU A 47 -5.49 5.35 -2.02
CA LEU A 47 -5.34 6.52 -1.18
C LEU A 47 -6.18 7.72 -1.65
N PRO A 48 -6.32 8.04 -2.96
CA PRO A 48 -7.25 9.08 -3.41
C PRO A 48 -8.71 8.81 -3.02
N VAL A 49 -9.15 7.56 -2.99
CA VAL A 49 -10.49 7.16 -2.53
C VAL A 49 -10.60 7.32 -1.01
N ALA A 50 -9.62 6.83 -0.26
CA ALA A 50 -9.54 6.95 1.20
C ALA A 50 -9.54 8.41 1.67
N ALA A 51 -8.86 9.28 0.93
CA ALA A 51 -8.76 10.71 1.22
C ALA A 51 -9.93 11.54 0.66
N GLY A 52 -10.95 10.91 0.06
CA GLY A 52 -12.10 11.61 -0.53
C GLY A 52 -11.79 12.51 -1.73
N GLN A 53 -10.62 12.32 -2.37
CA GLN A 53 -10.20 13.08 -3.55
C GLN A 53 -10.95 12.64 -4.81
N VAL A 54 -11.48 11.43 -4.82
CA VAL A 54 -12.24 10.86 -5.92
C VAL A 54 -13.29 9.88 -5.44
N SER A 55 -14.41 9.81 -6.16
CA SER A 55 -15.47 8.83 -5.94
C SER A 55 -15.37 7.76 -7.02
N ARG A 56 -14.83 6.61 -6.67
CA ARG A 56 -14.71 5.42 -7.53
C ARG A 56 -14.56 4.16 -6.69
N THR A 57 -14.70 3.00 -7.31
CA THR A 57 -14.45 1.71 -6.66
C THR A 57 -13.04 1.61 -6.10
N TRP A 58 -12.89 0.92 -4.97
CA TRP A 58 -11.60 0.46 -4.47
C TRP A 58 -11.00 -0.56 -5.44
N MET A 59 -9.70 -0.45 -5.67
CA MET A 59 -8.98 -1.44 -6.49
C MET A 59 -8.38 -2.57 -5.64
N TRP A 60 -8.08 -2.28 -4.39
CA TRP A 60 -7.53 -3.25 -3.42
C TRP A 60 -8.52 -3.45 -2.27
N GLY A 61 -9.03 -2.38 -1.75
CA GLY A 61 -9.87 -2.29 -0.57
C GLY A 61 -9.35 -1.20 0.37
N PRO A 62 -10.11 -0.84 1.41
CA PRO A 62 -9.68 0.21 2.35
C PRO A 62 -8.38 -0.16 3.08
N GLU A 63 -8.18 -1.45 3.35
CA GLU A 63 -7.01 -1.99 4.04
C GLU A 63 -6.86 -3.49 3.74
N PRO A 64 -5.69 -4.12 3.99
CA PRO A 64 -5.59 -5.57 3.94
C PRO A 64 -6.37 -6.21 5.09
N PHE A 65 -6.98 -7.35 4.86
CA PHE A 65 -7.67 -8.12 5.92
C PHE A 65 -6.84 -9.27 6.49
N THR A 66 -5.62 -9.50 5.94
CA THR A 66 -4.65 -10.45 6.51
C THR A 66 -3.34 -9.77 6.83
N PRO A 67 -2.56 -10.27 7.81
CA PRO A 67 -1.14 -9.95 7.86
C PRO A 67 -0.45 -10.45 6.57
N PRO A 68 0.80 -10.03 6.29
CA PRO A 68 1.61 -10.65 5.24
C PRO A 68 1.79 -12.14 5.49
N LEU A 69 1.61 -12.93 4.42
CA LEU A 69 1.69 -14.39 4.46
C LEU A 69 2.79 -14.90 3.52
N ARG A 70 3.27 -16.11 3.78
CA ARG A 70 4.09 -16.89 2.84
C ARG A 70 3.23 -17.92 2.15
N GLU A 71 3.28 -17.94 0.82
CA GLU A 71 2.62 -18.96 0.02
C GLU A 71 3.62 -19.73 -0.85
N PRO A 72 3.48 -21.05 -0.95
CA PRO A 72 4.29 -21.86 -1.85
C PRO A 72 4.25 -21.32 -3.28
N TYR A 73 5.43 -21.15 -3.88
CA TYR A 73 5.58 -20.78 -5.29
C TYR A 73 6.96 -21.23 -5.76
N ALA A 74 7.00 -22.13 -6.74
CA ALA A 74 8.20 -22.90 -7.10
C ALA A 74 9.38 -22.02 -7.53
N GLU A 75 9.12 -20.96 -8.30
CA GLU A 75 10.13 -20.06 -8.85
C GLU A 75 10.56 -18.95 -7.87
N ALA A 76 9.85 -18.81 -6.75
CA ALA A 76 10.25 -17.83 -5.74
C ALA A 76 11.48 -18.27 -4.96
N PRO A 77 12.39 -17.37 -4.57
CA PRO A 77 13.52 -17.69 -3.70
C PRO A 77 13.06 -18.39 -2.41
N GLY A 78 13.60 -19.57 -2.14
CA GLY A 78 13.17 -20.41 -1.01
C GLY A 78 11.82 -21.09 -1.20
N GLY A 79 11.28 -21.16 -2.43
CA GLY A 79 10.06 -21.87 -2.75
C GLY A 79 8.77 -21.22 -2.22
N SER A 80 8.83 -19.95 -1.79
CA SER A 80 7.64 -19.24 -1.29
C SER A 80 7.70 -17.75 -1.59
N ARG A 81 6.58 -17.16 -1.99
CA ARG A 81 6.41 -15.73 -2.23
C ARG A 81 5.73 -15.03 -1.05
N LEU A 82 5.99 -13.73 -0.92
CA LEU A 82 5.28 -12.86 0.01
C LEU A 82 3.95 -12.44 -0.60
N VAL A 83 2.86 -12.59 0.15
CA VAL A 83 1.53 -12.18 -0.27
C VAL A 83 0.79 -11.45 0.84
N GLN A 84 -0.16 -10.60 0.46
CA GLN A 84 -1.11 -10.00 1.39
C GLN A 84 -2.47 -9.84 0.73
N TYR A 85 -3.54 -10.21 1.46
CA TYR A 85 -4.90 -10.19 0.93
C TYR A 85 -5.61 -8.89 1.28
N PHE A 86 -6.24 -8.33 0.27
CA PHE A 86 -7.17 -7.20 0.31
C PHE A 86 -8.54 -7.68 -0.18
N ASP A 87 -9.60 -6.94 0.10
CA ASP A 87 -10.95 -7.33 -0.31
C ASP A 87 -11.05 -7.73 -1.77
N LYS A 88 -10.44 -6.92 -2.64
CA LYS A 88 -10.61 -7.05 -4.10
C LYS A 88 -9.61 -8.01 -4.75
N THR A 89 -8.49 -8.30 -4.09
CA THR A 89 -7.43 -9.13 -4.66
C THR A 89 -6.34 -9.48 -3.62
N ARG A 90 -5.25 -10.08 -4.10
CA ARG A 90 -4.02 -10.37 -3.35
C ARG A 90 -2.84 -9.67 -4.03
N MET A 91 -2.06 -8.92 -3.26
CA MET A 91 -0.75 -8.43 -3.69
C MET A 91 0.32 -9.51 -3.47
N GLU A 92 1.30 -9.56 -4.36
CA GLU A 92 2.35 -10.58 -4.37
C GLU A 92 3.72 -9.98 -4.69
N ILE A 93 4.75 -10.43 -3.98
CA ILE A 93 6.16 -10.24 -4.34
C ILE A 93 6.79 -11.64 -4.46
N THR A 94 7.05 -12.05 -5.70
CA THR A 94 7.66 -13.34 -5.99
C THR A 94 9.19 -13.27 -5.91
N ASN A 95 9.79 -12.19 -6.45
CA ASN A 95 11.24 -11.97 -6.38
C ASN A 95 11.56 -10.69 -5.57
N PRO A 96 11.90 -10.79 -4.27
CA PRO A 96 12.24 -9.62 -3.44
C PRO A 96 13.50 -8.88 -3.89
N ALA A 97 14.39 -9.52 -4.66
CA ALA A 97 15.58 -8.90 -5.23
C ALA A 97 15.34 -8.33 -6.65
N GLY A 98 14.10 -8.35 -7.13
CA GLY A 98 13.71 -7.81 -8.44
C GLY A 98 13.80 -6.28 -8.50
N ASP A 99 13.66 -5.75 -9.71
CA ASP A 99 13.64 -4.31 -9.96
C ASP A 99 12.40 -3.66 -9.30
N ARG A 100 12.61 -2.90 -8.24
CA ARG A 100 11.55 -2.21 -7.48
C ARG A 100 10.91 -1.06 -8.24
N THR A 101 11.54 -0.56 -9.32
CA THR A 101 10.97 0.49 -10.18
C THR A 101 10.01 -0.07 -11.23
N SER A 102 10.06 -1.39 -11.45
CA SER A 102 9.14 -2.08 -12.35
C SER A 102 7.71 -2.05 -11.79
N PRO A 103 6.70 -1.69 -12.58
CA PRO A 103 5.31 -1.82 -12.17
C PRO A 103 4.90 -3.27 -11.85
N TRP A 104 5.69 -4.24 -12.28
CA TRP A 104 5.47 -5.67 -12.05
C TRP A 104 6.21 -6.21 -10.83
N TYR A 105 6.91 -5.38 -10.06
CA TYR A 105 7.52 -5.80 -8.79
C TYR A 105 6.48 -6.31 -7.80
N VAL A 106 5.35 -5.59 -7.72
CA VAL A 106 4.15 -6.09 -7.05
C VAL A 106 3.16 -6.57 -8.10
N THR A 107 2.82 -7.83 -8.06
CA THR A 107 1.84 -8.42 -8.97
C THR A 107 0.52 -8.70 -8.25
N ASN A 108 -0.53 -8.89 -9.05
CA ASN A 108 -1.81 -9.41 -8.59
C ASN A 108 -1.87 -10.90 -8.91
N GLY A 109 -2.39 -11.71 -8.00
CA GLY A 109 -2.62 -13.14 -8.26
C GLY A 109 -3.62 -13.39 -9.39
N LEU A 110 -3.48 -14.52 -10.07
CA LEU A 110 -4.44 -15.00 -11.07
C LEU A 110 -5.73 -15.54 -10.42
N LEU A 111 -6.24 -14.84 -9.39
CA LEU A 111 -7.21 -15.36 -8.45
C LEU A 111 -8.53 -15.77 -9.10
N ALA A 112 -9.05 -14.95 -10.02
CA ALA A 112 -10.30 -15.27 -10.69
C ALA A 112 -10.15 -16.45 -11.64
N LYS A 113 -8.98 -16.56 -12.32
CA LYS A 113 -8.65 -17.71 -13.15
C LYS A 113 -8.59 -19.00 -12.33
N GLU A 114 -7.91 -18.97 -11.18
CA GLU A 114 -7.84 -20.13 -10.28
C GLU A 114 -9.24 -20.53 -9.77
N LEU A 115 -10.07 -19.57 -9.38
CA LEU A 115 -11.45 -19.83 -8.92
C LEU A 115 -12.33 -20.43 -10.00
N VAL A 116 -12.23 -19.96 -11.26
CA VAL A 116 -13.06 -20.45 -12.38
C VAL A 116 -12.58 -21.81 -12.87
N THR A 117 -11.26 -22.03 -12.92
CA THR A 117 -10.69 -23.27 -13.45
C THR A 117 -10.51 -24.35 -12.40
N GLY A 118 -10.48 -23.98 -11.11
CA GLY A 118 -10.08 -24.88 -10.03
C GLY A 118 -8.58 -25.22 -10.04
N GLN A 119 -7.76 -24.56 -10.85
CA GLN A 119 -6.33 -24.82 -10.94
C GLN A 119 -5.57 -23.93 -9.95
N LEU A 120 -5.29 -24.45 -8.74
CA LEU A 120 -4.51 -23.74 -7.72
C LEU A 120 -3.06 -23.58 -8.19
N GLN A 121 -2.61 -22.33 -8.40
CA GLN A 121 -1.27 -22.03 -8.88
C GLN A 121 -0.23 -22.13 -7.76
N LEU A 122 0.80 -22.98 -7.94
CA LEU A 122 1.93 -23.18 -7.04
C LEU A 122 3.29 -22.85 -7.70
N GLY A 123 3.28 -22.33 -8.92
CA GLY A 123 4.44 -21.92 -9.71
C GLY A 123 3.98 -21.46 -11.10
N ASP A 124 4.91 -21.01 -11.94
CA ASP A 124 4.60 -20.52 -13.29
C ASP A 124 3.93 -21.60 -14.16
N ALA A 125 4.39 -22.85 -14.02
CA ALA A 125 3.86 -24.02 -14.73
C ALA A 125 3.34 -25.12 -13.77
N THR A 126 3.27 -24.85 -12.47
CA THR A 126 2.87 -25.84 -11.46
C THR A 126 1.49 -25.50 -10.93
N PHE A 127 0.55 -26.42 -11.14
CA PHE A 127 -0.85 -26.27 -10.73
C PHE A 127 -1.33 -27.53 -10.00
N GLU A 128 -2.24 -27.31 -9.05
CA GLU A 128 -2.93 -28.39 -8.34
C GLU A 128 -4.42 -28.32 -8.67
N PRO A 129 -5.02 -29.40 -9.24
CA PRO A 129 -6.42 -29.38 -9.67
C PRO A 129 -7.40 -29.56 -8.51
N HIS A 130 -8.44 -28.72 -8.50
CA HIS A 130 -9.59 -28.74 -7.61
C HIS A 130 -10.88 -28.48 -8.39
N PRO A 131 -12.05 -28.71 -7.81
CA PRO A 131 -13.31 -28.22 -8.40
C PRO A 131 -13.32 -26.69 -8.47
N PRO A 132 -13.89 -26.11 -9.54
CA PRO A 132 -14.16 -24.68 -9.61
C PRO A 132 -14.96 -24.16 -8.41
N ALA A 133 -14.69 -22.92 -7.98
CA ALA A 133 -15.24 -22.39 -6.74
C ALA A 133 -16.75 -22.14 -6.82
N GLN A 134 -17.48 -22.64 -5.84
CA GLN A 134 -18.93 -22.41 -5.66
C GLN A 134 -19.18 -21.17 -4.78
N VAL A 135 -18.59 -20.04 -5.21
CA VAL A 135 -18.73 -18.73 -4.55
C VAL A 135 -19.37 -17.76 -5.53
N ASN A 136 -20.40 -17.03 -5.11
CA ASN A 136 -21.08 -16.04 -5.96
C ASN A 136 -20.07 -14.98 -6.46
N VAL A 137 -20.09 -14.70 -7.77
CA VAL A 137 -19.15 -13.72 -8.36
C VAL A 137 -19.57 -12.29 -8.15
N ALA A 138 -20.87 -12.04 -7.94
CA ALA A 138 -21.47 -10.73 -7.73
C ALA A 138 -22.75 -10.86 -6.91
N GLY A 139 -23.20 -9.74 -6.33
CA GLY A 139 -24.41 -9.69 -5.50
C GLY A 139 -24.18 -10.20 -4.07
N ASP A 140 -25.28 -10.46 -3.38
CA ASP A 140 -25.27 -10.92 -2.00
C ASP A 140 -24.66 -12.34 -1.91
N PRO A 141 -23.80 -12.62 -0.91
CA PRO A 141 -23.10 -13.90 -0.81
C PRO A 141 -24.02 -15.10 -0.57
N ASP A 142 -25.22 -14.86 -0.05
CA ASP A 142 -26.26 -15.87 0.23
C ASP A 142 -27.33 -15.95 -0.87
N ASP A 143 -27.19 -15.26 -1.99
CA ASP A 143 -28.10 -15.35 -3.13
C ASP A 143 -28.02 -16.75 -3.78
N PRO A 144 -29.06 -17.60 -3.70
CA PRO A 144 -29.01 -18.95 -4.24
C PRO A 144 -29.11 -19.01 -5.76
N ASP A 145 -29.49 -17.90 -6.42
CA ASP A 145 -29.72 -17.82 -7.86
C ASP A 145 -28.53 -17.14 -8.59
N ALA A 146 -27.67 -16.44 -7.85
CA ALA A 146 -26.51 -15.75 -8.42
C ALA A 146 -25.50 -16.74 -9.03
N PRO A 147 -24.88 -16.43 -10.19
CA PRO A 147 -23.82 -17.24 -10.76
C PRO A 147 -22.59 -17.27 -9.84
N THR A 148 -21.95 -18.43 -9.79
CA THR A 148 -20.67 -18.67 -9.09
C THR A 148 -19.51 -18.65 -10.06
N TYR A 149 -18.27 -18.70 -9.55
CA TYR A 149 -17.11 -18.86 -10.45
C TYR A 149 -17.22 -20.14 -11.28
N ALA A 150 -17.75 -21.22 -10.73
CA ALA A 150 -17.99 -22.47 -11.46
C ALA A 150 -18.97 -22.30 -12.63
N SER A 151 -19.91 -21.38 -12.57
CA SER A 151 -20.85 -21.07 -13.67
C SER A 151 -20.12 -20.58 -14.93
N PHE A 152 -18.94 -19.99 -14.79
CA PHE A 152 -18.14 -19.47 -15.89
C PHE A 152 -17.13 -20.47 -16.46
N SER A 153 -16.94 -21.63 -15.82
CA SER A 153 -15.93 -22.62 -16.24
C SER A 153 -16.16 -23.15 -17.67
N GLY A 154 -17.42 -23.32 -18.06
CA GLY A 154 -17.82 -23.72 -19.39
C GLY A 154 -17.78 -22.61 -20.44
N LEU A 155 -17.57 -21.36 -20.04
CA LEU A 155 -17.62 -20.19 -20.91
C LEU A 155 -16.23 -19.66 -21.35
N LEU A 156 -15.16 -20.30 -20.88
CA LEU A 156 -13.76 -19.92 -21.20
C LEU A 156 -13.42 -20.08 -22.69
N ALA A 157 -14.18 -20.85 -23.45
CA ALA A 157 -14.01 -21.07 -24.89
C ALA A 157 -15.15 -20.45 -25.70
N ALA A 158 -15.98 -19.58 -25.09
CA ALA A 158 -17.07 -18.93 -25.80
C ALA A 158 -16.51 -18.04 -26.93
N PRO A 159 -17.17 -17.99 -28.10
CA PRO A 159 -16.72 -17.14 -29.20
C PRO A 159 -16.81 -15.66 -28.81
N PRO A 160 -15.87 -14.80 -29.27
CA PRO A 160 -15.89 -13.38 -28.97
C PRO A 160 -17.11 -12.68 -29.60
N LEU A 161 -17.63 -11.67 -28.88
CA LEU A 161 -18.62 -10.76 -29.43
C LEU A 161 -18.01 -9.91 -30.55
N ALA A 162 -18.80 -9.62 -31.59
CA ALA A 162 -18.34 -8.74 -32.65
C ALA A 162 -18.13 -7.30 -32.13
N PRO A 163 -17.06 -6.59 -32.55
CA PRO A 163 -16.84 -5.21 -32.15
C PRO A 163 -18.06 -4.31 -32.39
N GLY A 164 -18.46 -3.54 -31.39
CA GLY A 164 -19.65 -2.68 -31.42
C GLY A 164 -20.97 -3.40 -31.15
N GLN A 165 -20.99 -4.73 -31.02
CA GLN A 165 -22.21 -5.48 -30.71
C GLN A 165 -22.71 -5.10 -29.31
N LEU A 166 -24.02 -4.88 -29.16
CA LEU A 166 -24.65 -4.67 -27.87
C LEU A 166 -24.56 -5.93 -27.00
N VAL A 167 -24.20 -5.76 -25.73
CA VAL A 167 -24.14 -6.83 -24.75
C VAL A 167 -25.52 -7.04 -24.15
N THR A 168 -26.23 -8.06 -24.61
CA THR A 168 -27.56 -8.44 -24.14
C THR A 168 -27.62 -9.89 -23.65
N GLN A 169 -26.49 -10.61 -23.76
CA GLN A 169 -26.39 -11.98 -23.28
C GLN A 169 -26.38 -12.03 -21.75
N THR A 170 -27.02 -13.07 -21.21
CA THR A 170 -27.15 -13.31 -19.79
C THR A 170 -26.48 -14.62 -19.39
N VAL A 171 -26.16 -14.77 -18.11
CA VAL A 171 -25.71 -16.03 -17.53
C VAL A 171 -26.48 -16.32 -16.24
N ASP A 172 -26.87 -17.57 -16.06
CA ASP A 172 -27.48 -18.04 -14.82
C ASP A 172 -26.48 -18.83 -13.94
N ARG A 173 -26.93 -19.29 -12.77
CA ARG A 173 -26.14 -20.09 -11.84
C ARG A 173 -25.64 -21.41 -12.44
N ALA A 174 -26.40 -22.02 -13.37
CA ALA A 174 -25.98 -23.25 -14.04
C ALA A 174 -24.96 -23.01 -15.17
N GLY A 175 -24.59 -21.75 -15.45
CA GLY A 175 -23.72 -21.38 -16.56
C GLY A 175 -24.44 -21.37 -17.91
N GLN A 176 -25.79 -21.40 -17.93
CA GLN A 176 -26.55 -21.34 -19.16
C GLN A 176 -26.58 -19.89 -19.67
N VAL A 177 -26.26 -19.73 -20.95
CA VAL A 177 -26.29 -18.43 -21.64
C VAL A 177 -27.66 -18.20 -22.25
N GLY A 178 -28.27 -17.09 -21.88
CA GLY A 178 -29.54 -16.60 -22.44
C GLY A 178 -29.36 -15.25 -23.15
N GLN A 179 -30.48 -14.65 -23.53
CA GLN A 179 -30.55 -13.31 -24.13
C GLN A 179 -31.68 -12.51 -23.49
N GLU A 180 -31.39 -11.26 -23.15
CA GLU A 180 -32.38 -10.30 -22.65
C GLU A 180 -32.25 -8.97 -23.43
N PRO A 181 -32.99 -8.82 -24.54
CA PRO A 181 -32.84 -7.67 -25.44
C PRO A 181 -33.08 -6.31 -24.77
N SER A 182 -33.87 -6.25 -23.67
CA SER A 182 -34.13 -5.01 -22.94
C SER A 182 -32.88 -4.40 -22.31
N LEU A 183 -31.85 -5.22 -22.05
CA LEU A 183 -30.56 -4.78 -21.51
C LEU A 183 -29.77 -3.92 -22.49
N GLY A 184 -30.11 -3.96 -23.80
CA GLY A 184 -29.55 -3.05 -24.80
C GLY A 184 -29.82 -1.57 -24.51
N GLN A 185 -30.83 -1.25 -23.66
CA GLN A 185 -31.10 0.11 -23.21
C GLN A 185 -29.94 0.78 -22.49
N TYR A 186 -29.04 0.01 -21.88
CA TYR A 186 -27.86 0.52 -21.17
C TYR A 186 -26.70 0.88 -22.12
N GLY A 187 -26.79 0.56 -23.40
CA GLY A 187 -25.81 0.94 -24.41
C GLY A 187 -24.43 0.32 -24.26
N VAL A 188 -24.30 -0.74 -23.47
CA VAL A 188 -23.02 -1.43 -23.31
C VAL A 188 -22.70 -2.24 -24.55
N THR A 189 -21.52 -2.05 -25.11
CA THR A 189 -21.05 -2.72 -26.33
C THR A 189 -19.76 -3.51 -26.10
N ALA A 190 -19.47 -4.45 -26.99
CA ALA A 190 -18.18 -5.09 -27.14
C ALA A 190 -17.16 -4.07 -27.68
N ALA A 191 -16.16 -3.65 -26.87
CA ALA A 191 -15.28 -2.53 -27.21
C ALA A 191 -13.91 -2.95 -27.72
N LEU A 192 -13.25 -3.90 -27.07
CA LEU A 192 -11.90 -4.33 -27.41
C LEU A 192 -11.82 -5.85 -27.48
N HIS A 193 -11.47 -6.38 -28.64
CA HIS A 193 -11.08 -7.78 -28.76
C HIS A 193 -9.62 -7.97 -28.31
N VAL A 194 -9.39 -8.94 -27.42
CA VAL A 194 -8.08 -9.30 -26.87
C VAL A 194 -7.64 -10.63 -27.46
N PRO A 195 -6.69 -10.62 -28.42
CA PRO A 195 -6.29 -11.84 -29.15
C PRO A 195 -5.68 -12.93 -28.26
N GLU A 196 -5.01 -12.54 -27.17
CA GLU A 196 -4.32 -13.44 -26.25
C GLU A 196 -5.26 -14.47 -25.59
N THR A 197 -6.49 -14.08 -25.36
CA THR A 197 -7.53 -14.95 -24.77
C THR A 197 -8.72 -15.17 -25.70
N ASN A 198 -8.76 -14.49 -26.85
CA ASN A 198 -9.85 -14.51 -27.82
C ASN A 198 -11.21 -14.10 -27.23
N HIS A 199 -11.21 -13.10 -26.33
CA HIS A 199 -12.41 -12.55 -25.71
C HIS A 199 -12.49 -11.04 -25.94
N THR A 200 -13.69 -10.48 -25.74
CA THR A 200 -13.95 -9.05 -25.97
C THR A 200 -14.28 -8.36 -24.65
N VAL A 201 -13.60 -7.25 -24.35
CA VAL A 201 -13.87 -6.40 -23.17
C VAL A 201 -15.08 -5.50 -23.44
N ALA A 202 -16.01 -5.42 -22.48
CA ALA A 202 -17.14 -4.50 -22.52
C ALA A 202 -16.71 -3.02 -22.47
N SER A 203 -17.44 -2.15 -23.15
CA SER A 203 -17.12 -0.71 -23.28
C SER A 203 -16.99 0.00 -21.93
N VAL A 204 -17.86 -0.31 -20.97
CA VAL A 204 -17.82 0.28 -19.62
C VAL A 204 -16.57 -0.14 -18.84
N PHE A 205 -16.13 -1.39 -19.00
CA PHE A 205 -14.92 -1.90 -18.34
C PHE A 205 -13.65 -1.37 -19.03
N TRP A 206 -13.64 -1.30 -20.36
CA TRP A 206 -12.51 -0.73 -21.08
C TRP A 206 -12.31 0.75 -20.77
N ALA A 207 -13.40 1.53 -20.70
CA ALA A 207 -13.36 2.93 -20.27
C ALA A 207 -12.81 3.08 -18.83
N PHE A 208 -13.18 2.19 -17.93
CA PHE A 208 -12.64 2.18 -16.57
C PHE A 208 -11.14 1.82 -16.52
N MET A 209 -10.73 0.76 -17.24
CA MET A 209 -9.34 0.28 -17.25
C MET A 209 -8.36 1.27 -17.89
N THR A 210 -8.84 2.10 -18.81
CA THR A 210 -8.07 3.16 -19.50
C THR A 210 -8.31 4.55 -18.90
N GLY A 211 -9.11 4.62 -17.84
CA GLY A 211 -9.51 5.87 -17.20
C GLY A 211 -8.33 6.66 -16.62
N ARG A 212 -8.52 7.98 -16.55
CA ARG A 212 -7.62 8.92 -15.86
C ARG A 212 -8.33 9.53 -14.67
N GLY A 213 -7.53 10.06 -13.75
CA GLY A 213 -8.04 10.76 -12.59
C GLY A 213 -7.00 10.85 -11.48
N PRO A 214 -7.41 11.28 -10.28
CA PRO A 214 -6.49 11.39 -9.14
C PRO A 214 -5.82 10.06 -8.81
N VAL A 215 -4.49 10.04 -8.85
CA VAL A 215 -3.61 8.98 -8.34
C VAL A 215 -2.64 9.57 -7.33
N TYR A 216 -2.03 8.75 -6.49
CA TYR A 216 -1.01 9.17 -5.55
C TYR A 216 0.34 8.59 -5.94
N THR A 217 1.28 9.46 -6.31
CA THR A 217 2.67 9.10 -6.65
C THR A 217 3.61 10.21 -6.18
N ASP A 218 4.85 9.87 -5.84
CA ASP A 218 5.86 10.82 -5.36
C ASP A 218 5.31 11.73 -4.25
N TRP A 219 4.61 11.14 -3.30
CA TRP A 219 3.97 11.78 -2.14
C TRP A 219 2.95 12.88 -2.46
N ARG A 220 2.36 12.87 -3.68
CA ARG A 220 1.39 13.88 -4.15
C ARG A 220 0.23 13.25 -4.90
N PHE A 221 -0.93 13.91 -4.83
CA PHE A 221 -2.04 13.63 -5.73
C PHE A 221 -1.77 14.28 -7.09
N ARG A 222 -1.95 13.50 -8.16
CA ARG A 222 -1.77 13.94 -9.54
C ARG A 222 -2.89 13.37 -10.40
N ASP A 223 -3.21 14.04 -11.51
CA ASP A 223 -4.08 13.48 -12.54
C ASP A 223 -3.25 12.63 -13.51
N ASP A 224 -3.49 11.33 -13.51
CA ASP A 224 -2.76 10.39 -14.36
C ASP A 224 -3.65 9.20 -14.75
N THR A 225 -3.13 8.27 -15.56
CA THR A 225 -3.77 6.99 -15.80
C THR A 225 -3.87 6.19 -14.49
N LEU A 226 -5.02 5.58 -14.28
CA LEU A 226 -5.25 4.78 -13.07
C LEU A 226 -4.22 3.66 -12.94
N PHE A 227 -3.90 3.02 -14.06
CA PHE A 227 -2.89 1.96 -14.14
C PHE A 227 -1.82 2.29 -15.19
N PRO A 228 -0.54 1.90 -14.95
CA PRO A 228 0.52 2.03 -15.94
C PRO A 228 0.23 1.24 -17.25
N ASN A 229 -0.46 0.13 -17.12
CA ASN A 229 -0.96 -0.73 -18.18
C ASN A 229 -2.44 -1.05 -17.88
N PRO A 230 -3.37 -0.93 -18.84
CA PRO A 230 -4.79 -1.20 -18.60
C PRO A 230 -5.07 -2.58 -18.00
N PHE A 231 -4.29 -3.59 -18.37
CA PHE A 231 -4.42 -4.96 -17.85
C PHE A 231 -3.63 -5.25 -16.57
N TYR A 232 -2.95 -4.25 -16.00
CA TYR A 232 -2.15 -4.47 -14.78
C TYR A 232 -2.99 -5.06 -13.64
N ALA A 233 -4.13 -4.46 -13.36
CA ALA A 233 -4.97 -4.88 -12.23
C ALA A 233 -5.87 -6.08 -12.56
N THR A 234 -6.31 -6.21 -13.81
CA THR A 234 -7.32 -7.19 -14.22
C THR A 234 -6.73 -8.47 -14.81
N GLY A 235 -5.57 -8.39 -15.48
CA GLY A 235 -5.18 -9.40 -16.46
C GLY A 235 -6.09 -9.34 -17.68
N PHE A 236 -5.92 -10.28 -18.61
CA PHE A 236 -6.75 -10.40 -19.81
C PHE A 236 -8.15 -10.95 -19.48
N PRO A 237 -9.19 -10.66 -20.31
CA PRO A 237 -10.52 -11.23 -20.11
C PRO A 237 -10.50 -12.75 -20.30
N LEU A 238 -11.16 -13.49 -19.40
CA LEU A 238 -11.33 -14.94 -19.50
C LEU A 238 -12.69 -15.33 -20.08
N THR A 239 -13.61 -14.39 -20.10
CA THR A 239 -14.96 -14.61 -20.62
C THR A 239 -15.43 -13.39 -21.40
N GLU A 240 -16.46 -13.58 -22.22
CA GLU A 240 -17.30 -12.46 -22.67
C GLU A 240 -18.00 -11.81 -21.46
N PRO A 241 -18.48 -10.55 -21.59
CA PRO A 241 -19.32 -9.94 -20.59
C PRO A 241 -20.74 -10.55 -20.62
N TYR A 242 -21.30 -10.87 -19.44
CA TYR A 242 -22.64 -11.42 -19.27
C TYR A 242 -23.43 -10.63 -18.24
N TRP A 243 -24.69 -10.36 -18.51
CA TRP A 243 -25.61 -9.88 -17.50
C TRP A 243 -26.05 -11.04 -16.60
N ALA A 244 -26.00 -10.83 -15.31
CA ALA A 244 -26.51 -11.75 -14.28
C ALA A 244 -27.61 -11.07 -13.48
N ARG A 245 -28.68 -11.79 -13.20
CA ARG A 245 -29.71 -11.32 -12.28
C ARG A 245 -29.32 -11.75 -10.88
N VAL A 246 -28.93 -10.80 -10.03
CA VAL A 246 -28.44 -11.07 -8.67
C VAL A 246 -29.14 -10.18 -7.66
N ARG A 247 -29.18 -10.61 -6.40
CA ARG A 247 -29.61 -9.73 -5.30
C ARG A 247 -28.46 -8.85 -4.84
N VAL A 248 -28.74 -7.57 -4.66
CA VAL A 248 -27.82 -6.60 -4.05
C VAL A 248 -28.57 -5.90 -2.93
N GLY A 249 -28.13 -6.11 -1.69
CA GLY A 249 -28.85 -5.64 -0.50
C GLY A 249 -30.27 -6.23 -0.41
N GLY A 250 -30.45 -7.50 -0.78
CA GLY A 250 -31.73 -8.20 -0.81
C GLY A 250 -32.60 -7.91 -2.04
N THR A 251 -32.24 -6.95 -2.90
CA THR A 251 -33.07 -6.53 -4.05
C THR A 251 -32.53 -7.12 -5.35
N PRO A 252 -33.34 -7.89 -6.12
CA PRO A 252 -32.93 -8.45 -7.39
C PRO A 252 -32.73 -7.35 -8.47
N GLN A 253 -31.55 -7.33 -9.10
CA GLN A 253 -31.24 -6.41 -10.18
C GLN A 253 -30.32 -7.03 -11.23
N TRP A 254 -30.22 -6.39 -12.38
CA TRP A 254 -29.27 -6.77 -13.41
C TRP A 254 -27.90 -6.15 -13.15
N VAL A 255 -26.87 -6.98 -13.13
CA VAL A 255 -25.46 -6.58 -13.00
C VAL A 255 -24.71 -7.22 -14.17
N LEU A 256 -23.98 -6.41 -14.93
CA LEU A 256 -23.06 -6.94 -15.93
C LEU A 256 -21.82 -7.44 -15.22
N VAL A 257 -21.38 -8.65 -15.55
CA VAL A 257 -20.21 -9.32 -14.98
C VAL A 257 -19.25 -9.68 -16.09
N GLN A 258 -17.97 -9.41 -15.90
CA GLN A 258 -16.91 -9.95 -16.77
C GLN A 258 -15.77 -10.47 -15.91
N VAL A 259 -15.38 -11.72 -16.17
CA VAL A 259 -14.26 -12.37 -15.46
C VAL A 259 -12.98 -12.12 -16.25
N PHE A 260 -11.96 -11.62 -15.55
CA PHE A 260 -10.60 -11.45 -16.04
C PHE A 260 -9.68 -12.42 -15.27
N GLU A 261 -8.42 -12.57 -15.70
CA GLU A 261 -7.50 -13.52 -15.05
C GLU A 261 -7.32 -13.27 -13.55
N ARG A 262 -7.29 -12.00 -13.14
CA ARG A 262 -6.96 -11.56 -11.77
C ARG A 262 -8.16 -11.08 -10.99
N ARG A 263 -9.19 -10.58 -11.66
CA ARG A 263 -10.35 -9.90 -11.05
C ARG A 263 -11.66 -10.24 -11.76
N VAL A 264 -12.74 -9.88 -11.10
CA VAL A 264 -14.05 -9.73 -11.72
C VAL A 264 -14.38 -8.24 -11.70
N LEU A 265 -14.83 -7.70 -12.83
CA LEU A 265 -15.44 -6.38 -12.89
C LEU A 265 -16.94 -6.53 -13.02
N THR A 266 -17.68 -5.67 -12.33
CA THR A 266 -19.15 -5.60 -12.39
C THR A 266 -19.57 -4.21 -12.79
N TYR A 267 -20.70 -4.10 -13.51
CA TYR A 267 -21.32 -2.83 -13.84
C TYR A 267 -22.79 -2.86 -13.44
N THR A 268 -23.16 -1.93 -12.55
CA THR A 268 -24.52 -1.76 -12.05
C THR A 268 -25.03 -0.39 -12.50
N PRO A 269 -25.90 -0.32 -13.55
CA PRO A 269 -26.31 0.95 -14.12
C PRO A 269 -26.98 1.93 -13.15
N GLY A 270 -27.68 1.39 -12.13
CA GLY A 270 -28.38 2.17 -11.11
C GLY A 270 -27.51 2.78 -10.02
N ASN A 271 -26.21 2.41 -9.94
CA ASN A 271 -25.31 2.97 -8.96
C ASN A 271 -24.94 4.43 -9.26
N PRO A 272 -24.59 5.21 -8.23
CA PRO A 272 -24.10 6.59 -8.42
C PRO A 272 -22.89 6.64 -9.37
N PRO A 273 -22.69 7.75 -10.11
CA PRO A 273 -21.49 7.95 -10.91
C PRO A 273 -20.21 7.70 -10.12
N GLY A 274 -19.24 7.00 -10.75
CA GLY A 274 -18.00 6.55 -10.10
C GLY A 274 -18.11 5.19 -9.41
N TRP A 275 -19.31 4.74 -9.06
CA TRP A 275 -19.58 3.43 -8.44
C TRP A 275 -20.36 2.48 -9.36
N GLN A 276 -20.59 2.86 -10.60
CA GLN A 276 -21.26 2.00 -11.57
C GLN A 276 -20.38 0.81 -11.98
N VAL A 277 -19.09 1.02 -12.15
CA VAL A 277 -18.11 -0.05 -12.34
C VAL A 277 -17.43 -0.33 -11.02
N GLU A 278 -17.44 -1.59 -10.60
CA GLU A 278 -16.83 -2.02 -9.34
C GLU A 278 -15.93 -3.24 -9.55
N ALA A 279 -14.84 -3.30 -8.78
CA ALA A 279 -14.06 -4.51 -8.64
C ALA A 279 -14.75 -5.45 -7.64
N GLY A 280 -14.98 -6.70 -8.02
CA GLY A 280 -15.52 -7.74 -7.14
C GLY A 280 -14.59 -8.07 -5.97
N ASN A 281 -15.13 -8.68 -4.90
CA ASN A 281 -14.36 -9.05 -3.69
C ASN A 281 -13.55 -10.36 -3.90
N VAL A 282 -12.84 -10.45 -5.02
CA VAL A 282 -12.12 -11.66 -5.44
C VAL A 282 -11.08 -12.10 -4.41
N GLY A 283 -10.45 -11.14 -3.70
CA GLY A 283 -9.48 -11.46 -2.64
C GLY A 283 -10.11 -12.21 -1.47
N GLN A 284 -11.27 -11.75 -0.99
CA GLN A 284 -12.01 -12.45 0.05
C GLN A 284 -12.53 -13.82 -0.43
N HIS A 285 -13.08 -13.89 -1.65
CA HIS A 285 -13.57 -15.12 -2.25
C HIS A 285 -12.46 -16.16 -2.39
N TYR A 286 -11.29 -15.76 -2.86
CA TYR A 286 -10.15 -16.63 -3.04
C TYR A 286 -9.56 -17.09 -1.70
N TYR A 287 -9.44 -16.19 -0.71
CA TYR A 287 -8.98 -16.53 0.63
C TYR A 287 -9.88 -17.63 1.24
N ARG A 288 -11.20 -17.43 1.15
CA ARG A 288 -12.17 -18.42 1.60
C ARG A 288 -12.02 -19.75 0.88
N TRP A 289 -11.89 -19.73 -0.45
CA TRP A 289 -11.70 -20.95 -1.23
C TRP A 289 -10.39 -21.65 -0.85
N ARG A 290 -9.26 -20.95 -0.85
CA ARG A 290 -7.93 -21.52 -0.61
C ARG A 290 -7.76 -22.04 0.82
N TYR A 291 -8.12 -21.26 1.82
CA TYR A 291 -7.79 -21.54 3.22
C TYR A 291 -8.91 -22.21 3.99
N GLU A 292 -10.19 -21.86 3.73
CA GLU A 292 -11.31 -22.43 4.45
C GLU A 292 -11.88 -23.68 3.76
N GLN A 293 -12.04 -23.66 2.41
CA GLN A 293 -12.62 -24.79 1.68
C GLN A 293 -11.59 -25.85 1.32
N LEU A 294 -10.39 -25.47 0.82
CA LEU A 294 -9.31 -26.40 0.50
C LEU A 294 -8.45 -26.75 1.73
N GLY A 295 -8.61 -26.06 2.86
CA GLY A 295 -7.90 -26.34 4.10
C GLY A 295 -6.40 -26.11 4.04
N ARG A 296 -5.91 -25.19 3.18
CA ARG A 296 -4.48 -24.89 3.12
C ARG A 296 -4.00 -24.22 4.40
N PRO A 297 -2.78 -24.50 4.88
CA PRO A 297 -2.26 -23.85 6.07
C PRO A 297 -1.98 -22.37 5.81
N VAL A 298 -2.41 -21.51 6.75
CA VAL A 298 -2.07 -20.08 6.77
C VAL A 298 -0.67 -19.94 7.40
N GLN A 299 0.30 -19.38 6.65
CA GLN A 299 1.66 -19.17 7.12
C GLN A 299 1.98 -17.68 7.20
N PRO A 300 1.92 -17.05 8.41
CA PRO A 300 2.35 -15.67 8.60
C PRO A 300 3.81 -15.46 8.19
N ALA A 301 4.09 -14.35 7.54
CA ALA A 301 5.45 -14.03 7.08
C ALA A 301 6.39 -13.55 8.20
N GLY A 302 5.86 -13.23 9.40
CA GLY A 302 6.66 -12.77 10.53
C GLY A 302 7.31 -11.40 10.35
N VAL A 303 6.71 -10.54 9.53
CA VAL A 303 7.28 -9.24 9.19
C VAL A 303 7.21 -8.26 10.38
N TYR A 304 6.20 -8.38 11.23
CA TYR A 304 5.98 -7.55 12.40
C TYR A 304 5.31 -8.30 13.55
N GLU A 305 5.43 -7.76 14.77
CA GLU A 305 4.65 -8.19 15.93
C GLU A 305 3.42 -7.31 16.09
N LEU A 306 2.28 -7.91 16.47
CA LEU A 306 1.05 -7.16 16.74
C LEU A 306 0.98 -6.76 18.22
N ALA A 307 0.64 -5.48 18.45
CA ALA A 307 0.44 -4.94 19.80
C ALA A 307 -0.63 -3.83 19.77
N THR A 308 -1.28 -3.61 20.93
CA THR A 308 -2.22 -2.50 21.10
C THR A 308 -1.52 -1.31 21.74
N VAL A 309 -1.65 -0.11 21.18
CA VAL A 309 -1.11 1.11 21.79
C VAL A 309 -1.94 1.48 23.02
N SER A 310 -1.34 1.36 24.20
CA SER A 310 -1.99 1.61 25.49
C SER A 310 -1.86 3.06 25.95
N SER A 311 -0.77 3.75 25.60
CA SER A 311 -0.60 5.19 25.83
C SER A 311 0.31 5.84 24.79
N VAL A 312 0.22 7.16 24.68
CA VAL A 312 1.09 7.99 23.84
C VAL A 312 1.86 8.92 24.77
N VAL A 313 3.19 8.77 24.79
CA VAL A 313 4.10 9.55 25.63
C VAL A 313 4.32 10.92 24.98
N ASP A 314 4.70 10.92 23.71
CA ASP A 314 4.92 12.09 22.87
C ASP A 314 4.58 11.75 21.39
N GLY A 315 5.05 12.57 20.44
CA GLY A 315 4.72 12.35 19.03
C GLY A 315 5.33 11.10 18.40
N ASP A 316 6.47 10.61 18.90
CA ASP A 316 7.21 9.48 18.35
C ASP A 316 7.53 8.37 19.38
N THR A 317 6.94 8.45 20.55
CA THR A 317 7.11 7.46 21.62
C THR A 317 5.75 7.02 22.15
N VAL A 318 5.50 5.71 22.15
CA VAL A 318 4.24 5.11 22.61
C VAL A 318 4.50 3.93 23.53
N ASP A 319 3.56 3.65 24.44
CA ASP A 319 3.54 2.40 25.20
C ASP A 319 2.55 1.44 24.54
N VAL A 320 2.93 0.17 24.48
CA VAL A 320 2.16 -0.89 23.83
C VAL A 320 1.95 -2.08 24.74
N THR A 321 0.87 -2.81 24.50
CA THR A 321 0.58 -4.11 25.13
C THR A 321 0.47 -5.16 24.02
N PHE A 322 1.34 -6.18 24.08
CA PHE A 322 1.31 -7.31 23.15
C PHE A 322 0.14 -8.25 23.48
N ARG A 323 -0.20 -9.12 22.53
CA ARG A 323 -1.29 -10.11 22.70
C ARG A 323 -1.05 -11.11 23.83
N ASP A 324 0.21 -11.34 24.21
CA ASP A 324 0.60 -12.19 25.35
C ASP A 324 0.58 -11.47 26.71
N GLY A 325 0.21 -10.18 26.74
CA GLY A 325 0.13 -9.36 27.94
C GLY A 325 1.44 -8.62 28.30
N ARG A 326 2.54 -8.85 27.62
CA ARG A 326 3.77 -8.06 27.80
C ARG A 326 3.50 -6.59 27.45
N THR A 327 4.17 -5.68 28.12
CA THR A 327 4.15 -4.24 27.82
C THR A 327 5.54 -3.77 27.44
N ALA A 328 5.62 -2.77 26.56
CA ALA A 328 6.89 -2.16 26.19
C ALA A 328 6.69 -0.70 25.79
N ARG A 329 7.74 0.10 25.94
CA ARG A 329 7.84 1.43 25.35
C ARG A 329 8.51 1.32 23.98
N VAL A 330 7.91 1.94 22.99
CA VAL A 330 8.37 1.92 21.59
C VAL A 330 8.77 3.33 21.19
N ARG A 331 10.00 3.50 20.66
CA ARG A 331 10.48 4.69 19.96
C ARG A 331 10.38 4.43 18.44
N LEU A 332 9.71 5.30 17.75
CA LEU A 332 9.54 5.20 16.31
C LEU A 332 10.87 5.47 15.60
N ILE A 333 11.30 4.54 14.74
CA ILE A 333 12.56 4.64 14.00
C ILE A 333 12.46 5.71 12.90
N GLY A 334 13.54 6.47 12.70
CA GLY A 334 13.74 7.31 11.53
C GLY A 334 12.99 8.63 11.54
N VAL A 335 12.32 8.96 12.64
CA VAL A 335 11.54 10.19 12.81
C VAL A 335 11.82 10.84 14.15
N ASP A 336 11.70 12.16 14.20
CA ASP A 336 11.83 12.95 15.41
C ASP A 336 10.74 14.01 15.45
N THR A 337 9.94 13.98 16.52
CA THR A 337 8.87 14.96 16.72
C THR A 337 9.33 16.04 17.70
N PRO A 338 8.84 17.28 17.59
CA PRO A 338 9.13 18.30 18.59
C PRO A 338 8.72 17.82 20.00
N GLU A 339 9.56 18.08 20.99
CA GLU A 339 9.42 17.62 22.36
C GLU A 339 8.23 18.27 23.09
N VAL A 340 7.55 17.46 23.93
CA VAL A 340 6.47 17.92 24.84
C VAL A 340 6.87 17.86 26.32
N HIS A 341 8.04 17.29 26.62
CA HIS A 341 8.57 17.15 27.98
C HIS A 341 9.79 18.03 28.19
N GLY A 342 9.91 18.66 29.35
CA GLY A 342 10.97 19.62 29.63
C GLY A 342 10.70 20.98 28.99
N GLN A 343 11.52 21.38 28.03
CA GLN A 343 11.24 22.56 27.22
C GLN A 343 10.31 22.15 26.07
N VAL A 344 9.06 22.60 26.13
CA VAL A 344 8.08 22.31 25.07
C VAL A 344 8.50 23.03 23.79
N GLU A 345 8.67 22.25 22.72
CA GLU A 345 9.05 22.77 21.41
C GLU A 345 7.83 23.16 20.58
N CYS A 346 8.07 24.04 19.59
CA CYS A 346 7.03 24.46 18.66
C CYS A 346 6.45 23.22 17.95
N TYR A 347 5.14 23.10 17.94
CA TYR A 347 4.37 21.99 17.33
C TYR A 347 4.40 20.65 18.08
N GLY A 348 5.09 20.53 19.23
CA GLY A 348 5.18 19.28 20.01
C GLY A 348 3.83 18.76 20.49
N GLU A 349 3.00 19.62 21.09
CA GLU A 349 1.65 19.24 21.52
C GLU A 349 0.78 18.76 20.35
N ALA A 350 0.90 19.43 19.18
CA ALA A 350 0.17 19.04 17.98
C ALA A 350 0.61 17.67 17.46
N ALA A 351 1.93 17.38 17.45
CA ALA A 351 2.47 16.09 17.06
C ALA A 351 2.00 14.96 18.01
N SER A 352 2.07 15.20 19.32
CA SER A 352 1.58 14.24 20.32
C SER A 352 0.06 13.99 20.19
N ALA A 353 -0.73 15.04 19.98
CA ALA A 353 -2.18 14.92 19.76
C ALA A 353 -2.49 14.15 18.47
N PHE A 354 -1.73 14.38 17.41
CA PHE A 354 -1.87 13.66 16.14
C PHE A 354 -1.59 12.17 16.33
N THR A 355 -0.45 11.81 16.93
CA THR A 355 -0.11 10.42 17.25
C THR A 355 -1.18 9.75 18.10
N ARG A 356 -1.70 10.45 19.11
CA ARG A 356 -2.78 9.96 19.95
C ARG A 356 -4.06 9.66 19.15
N SER A 357 -4.44 10.55 18.23
CA SER A 357 -5.64 10.37 17.40
C SER A 357 -5.52 9.17 16.45
N TRP A 358 -4.31 8.88 16.00
CA TRP A 358 -4.03 7.79 15.06
C TRP A 358 -3.85 6.43 15.74
N LEU A 359 -3.16 6.39 16.88
CA LEU A 359 -2.66 5.13 17.43
C LEU A 359 -3.34 4.68 18.71
N LEU A 360 -3.80 5.61 19.58
CA LEU A 360 -4.28 5.22 20.91
C LEU A 360 -5.45 4.22 20.84
N GLY A 361 -5.31 3.10 21.52
CA GLY A 361 -6.29 2.01 21.59
C GLY A 361 -6.35 1.14 20.33
N LYS A 362 -5.54 1.41 19.31
CA LYS A 362 -5.50 0.60 18.08
C LYS A 362 -4.47 -0.51 18.16
N GLU A 363 -4.75 -1.62 17.48
CA GLU A 363 -3.76 -2.66 17.21
C GLU A 363 -2.87 -2.20 16.05
N VAL A 364 -1.56 -2.32 16.22
CA VAL A 364 -0.53 -1.89 15.26
C VAL A 364 0.45 -3.01 15.00
N GLY A 365 1.08 -2.99 13.82
CA GLY A 365 2.22 -3.85 13.49
C GLY A 365 3.53 -3.17 13.86
N LEU A 366 4.35 -3.80 14.66
CA LEU A 366 5.64 -3.32 15.11
C LEU A 366 6.75 -4.04 14.35
N GLU A 367 7.30 -3.36 13.34
CA GLU A 367 8.36 -3.91 12.50
C GLU A 367 9.73 -3.48 13.04
N LYS A 368 10.59 -4.47 13.27
CA LYS A 368 12.00 -4.25 13.65
C LYS A 368 12.84 -4.01 12.40
N ASP A 369 13.85 -3.15 12.51
CA ASP A 369 14.95 -3.07 11.56
C ASP A 369 16.13 -3.94 12.04
N VAL A 370 17.26 -3.35 12.33
CA VAL A 370 18.47 -4.05 12.82
C VAL A 370 18.50 -4.10 14.33
N SER A 371 18.38 -2.94 14.97
CA SER A 371 18.48 -2.80 16.44
C SER A 371 17.20 -3.23 17.16
N GLU A 372 17.35 -3.84 18.32
CA GLU A 372 16.20 -4.23 19.16
C GLU A 372 15.70 -3.05 19.99
N THR A 373 16.63 -2.40 20.69
CA THR A 373 16.34 -1.32 21.64
C THR A 373 17.36 -0.20 21.51
N ASP A 374 16.98 0.97 21.98
CA ASP A 374 17.92 2.06 22.21
C ASP A 374 18.65 1.94 23.57
N ARG A 375 19.50 2.93 23.86
CA ARG A 375 20.26 2.99 25.13
C ARG A 375 19.39 3.13 26.40
N TYR A 376 18.11 3.47 26.23
CA TYR A 376 17.15 3.62 27.33
C TYR A 376 16.24 2.38 27.47
N GLY A 377 16.44 1.34 26.66
CA GLY A 377 15.66 0.11 26.69
C GLY A 377 14.31 0.21 25.98
N ARG A 378 14.05 1.29 25.21
CA ARG A 378 12.85 1.40 24.39
C ARG A 378 13.03 0.52 23.15
N LEU A 379 11.97 -0.21 22.75
CA LEU A 379 11.97 -0.94 21.49
C LEU A 379 12.05 0.03 20.31
N LEU A 380 12.92 -0.24 19.35
CA LEU A 380 13.02 0.51 18.10
C LEU A 380 12.17 -0.15 17.04
N ARG A 381 11.10 0.52 16.58
CA ARG A 381 10.15 -0.07 15.62
C ARG A 381 9.68 0.95 14.57
N TYR A 382 9.43 0.44 13.38
CA TYR A 382 8.51 1.06 12.46
C TYR A 382 7.09 0.64 12.84
N VAL A 383 6.16 1.58 12.83
CA VAL A 383 4.78 1.36 13.28
C VAL A 383 3.83 1.37 12.09
N TRP A 384 3.16 0.24 11.88
CA TRP A 384 2.16 0.09 10.84
C TRP A 384 0.75 0.14 11.43
N VAL A 385 -0.14 0.94 10.83
CA VAL A 385 -1.55 1.03 11.23
C VAL A 385 -2.43 1.01 9.98
N GLY A 386 -3.29 -0.02 9.84
CA GLY A 386 -3.97 -0.26 8.58
C GLY A 386 -2.97 -0.28 7.41
N PRO A 387 -3.30 0.33 6.27
CA PRO A 387 -2.40 0.34 5.11
C PRO A 387 -1.24 1.34 5.25
N TYR A 388 -1.01 1.96 6.40
CA TYR A 388 -0.09 3.08 6.53
C TYR A 388 1.15 2.72 7.37
N LEU A 389 2.32 3.14 6.89
CA LEU A 389 3.54 3.27 7.70
C LEU A 389 3.44 4.59 8.47
N PHE A 390 3.10 4.53 9.76
CA PHE A 390 2.78 5.73 10.55
C PHE A 390 3.95 6.69 10.70
N ASN A 391 5.18 6.18 10.78
CA ASN A 391 6.41 6.99 10.77
C ASN A 391 6.44 7.95 9.56
N GLU A 392 6.11 7.43 8.35
CA GLU A 392 6.04 8.26 7.15
C GLU A 392 4.88 9.27 7.20
N VAL A 393 3.74 8.86 7.74
CA VAL A 393 2.57 9.74 7.90
C VAL A 393 2.91 10.95 8.76
N LEU A 394 3.63 10.76 9.87
CA LEU A 394 4.11 11.86 10.72
C LEU A 394 4.94 12.86 9.94
N VAL A 395 5.92 12.37 9.19
CA VAL A 395 6.82 13.22 8.38
C VAL A 395 6.05 13.92 7.25
N ARG A 396 5.24 13.17 6.51
CA ARG A 396 4.50 13.69 5.34
C ARG A 396 3.49 14.78 5.71
N GLN A 397 2.88 14.66 6.89
CA GLN A 397 1.92 15.63 7.41
C GLN A 397 2.59 16.78 8.18
N GLY A 398 3.92 16.77 8.27
CA GLY A 398 4.71 17.81 8.94
C GLY A 398 4.58 17.81 10.46
N TYR A 399 4.41 16.63 11.08
CA TYR A 399 4.45 16.49 12.55
C TYR A 399 5.81 16.01 13.05
N ALA A 400 6.68 15.54 12.17
CA ALA A 400 8.04 15.10 12.49
C ALA A 400 9.04 15.55 11.43
N GLY A 401 10.31 15.71 11.82
CA GLY A 401 11.47 15.70 10.96
C GLY A 401 12.02 14.29 10.78
N VAL A 402 12.89 14.11 9.77
CA VAL A 402 13.63 12.86 9.58
C VAL A 402 14.83 12.83 10.54
N ALA A 403 14.96 11.74 11.28
CA ALA A 403 16.10 11.49 12.19
C ALA A 403 16.72 10.12 11.89
N THR A 404 17.88 10.12 11.27
CA THR A 404 18.54 8.90 10.80
C THR A 404 19.62 8.44 11.76
N TYR A 405 19.48 7.24 12.29
CA TYR A 405 20.43 6.60 13.19
C TYR A 405 20.83 5.21 12.67
N PRO A 406 21.94 5.08 11.93
CA PRO A 406 22.42 3.78 11.49
C PRO A 406 22.66 2.84 12.69
N PRO A 407 22.35 1.53 12.58
CA PRO A 407 22.07 0.81 11.34
C PRO A 407 20.59 0.79 10.90
N ASP A 408 19.68 1.45 11.62
CA ASP A 408 18.23 1.40 11.42
C ASP A 408 17.79 2.41 10.33
N VAL A 409 17.98 2.05 9.06
CA VAL A 409 17.84 2.96 7.90
C VAL A 409 16.92 2.45 6.79
N LYS A 410 16.21 1.34 7.02
CA LYS A 410 15.39 0.64 6.01
C LYS A 410 14.49 1.56 5.20
N TYR A 411 13.82 2.51 5.84
CA TYR A 411 12.87 3.44 5.21
C TYR A 411 13.36 4.88 5.13
N GLN A 412 14.66 5.14 5.35
CA GLN A 412 15.23 6.49 5.33
C GLN A 412 14.90 7.25 4.03
N TRP A 413 15.12 6.62 2.87
CA TRP A 413 14.85 7.20 1.57
C TRP A 413 13.39 7.66 1.43
N ARG A 414 12.47 6.87 2.00
CA ARG A 414 11.04 7.10 1.98
C ARG A 414 10.69 8.32 2.85
N PHE A 415 11.22 8.38 4.06
CA PHE A 415 11.00 9.51 4.97
C PHE A 415 11.60 10.81 4.43
N SER A 416 12.80 10.76 3.83
CA SER A 416 13.42 11.93 3.20
C SER A 416 12.57 12.48 2.04
N GLY A 417 11.95 11.60 1.24
CA GLY A 417 11.01 12.01 0.19
C GLY A 417 9.74 12.65 0.76
N ALA A 418 9.19 12.07 1.80
CA ALA A 418 8.00 12.57 2.50
C ALA A 418 8.27 13.95 3.15
N GLU A 419 9.43 14.12 3.79
CA GLU A 419 9.84 15.41 4.40
C GLU A 419 10.00 16.50 3.34
N ARG A 420 10.67 16.19 2.22
CA ARG A 420 10.79 17.15 1.12
C ARG A 420 9.42 17.62 0.65
N ALA A 421 8.49 16.70 0.42
CA ALA A 421 7.12 17.02 0.02
C ALA A 421 6.40 17.88 1.07
N ALA A 422 6.55 17.55 2.37
CA ALA A 422 5.96 18.31 3.47
C ALA A 422 6.51 19.75 3.56
N ARG A 423 7.81 19.92 3.38
CA ARG A 423 8.48 21.24 3.36
C ARG A 423 8.02 22.09 2.18
N GLU A 424 7.95 21.52 0.97
CA GLU A 424 7.50 22.22 -0.23
C GLU A 424 6.04 22.67 -0.11
N GLU A 425 5.17 21.88 0.50
CA GLU A 425 3.77 22.19 0.76
C GLU A 425 3.56 23.03 2.03
N ARG A 426 4.63 23.28 2.79
CA ARG A 426 4.58 23.96 4.10
C ARG A 426 3.60 23.29 5.07
N ALA A 427 3.60 21.96 5.11
CA ALA A 427 2.72 21.20 5.98
C ALA A 427 3.16 21.29 7.45
N GLY A 428 2.20 21.39 8.37
CA GLY A 428 2.42 21.28 9.81
C GLY A 428 3.50 22.22 10.35
N LEU A 429 4.53 21.66 11.01
CA LEU A 429 5.65 22.39 11.63
C LEU A 429 6.40 23.30 10.63
N TRP A 430 6.41 22.93 9.33
CA TRP A 430 7.10 23.71 8.29
C TRP A 430 6.41 25.03 7.93
N SER A 431 5.17 25.22 8.38
CA SER A 431 4.48 26.51 8.29
C SER A 431 4.28 27.19 9.66
N ALA A 432 4.10 26.39 10.71
CA ALA A 432 3.71 26.87 12.03
C ALA A 432 4.90 27.33 12.89
N CYS A 433 6.10 26.76 12.65
CA CYS A 433 7.27 27.06 13.45
C CYS A 433 8.25 27.98 12.72
N PRO A 434 9.00 28.82 13.46
CA PRO A 434 10.11 29.58 12.88
C PRO A 434 11.10 28.59 12.26
N VAL A 435 11.39 28.74 10.96
CA VAL A 435 12.41 27.94 10.30
C VAL A 435 13.75 28.29 10.95
N PRO A 436 14.49 27.33 11.53
CA PRO A 436 15.87 27.62 11.93
C PRO A 436 16.61 28.12 10.69
N PRO A 437 17.47 29.17 10.78
CA PRO A 437 18.22 29.65 9.63
C PRO A 437 18.99 28.47 9.03
N VAL A 438 18.77 28.20 7.75
CA VAL A 438 19.53 27.22 6.97
C VAL A 438 20.97 27.69 6.97
N GLY A 439 21.86 27.02 7.74
CA GLY A 439 23.26 27.38 7.84
C GLY A 439 23.77 27.67 9.25
N GLY A 440 23.20 27.03 10.27
CA GLY A 440 23.87 26.88 11.56
C GLY A 440 24.64 25.57 11.56
N GLU A 441 25.94 25.64 11.27
CA GLU A 441 26.89 24.65 11.72
C GLU A 441 26.61 24.43 13.21
N GLU A 442 26.14 23.23 13.62
CA GLU A 442 26.08 22.89 15.04
C GLU A 442 27.50 23.02 15.59
N THR A 443 27.76 24.13 16.25
CA THR A 443 28.93 24.20 17.12
C THR A 443 28.75 23.10 18.17
N PRO A 444 29.70 22.15 18.27
CA PRO A 444 29.63 21.15 19.31
C PRO A 444 29.52 21.84 20.66
N PRO A 445 28.74 21.31 21.61
CA PRO A 445 28.57 21.92 22.93
C PRO A 445 29.95 22.17 23.55
N PRO A 446 30.17 23.32 24.23
CA PRO A 446 31.46 23.63 24.79
C PRO A 446 31.90 22.50 25.70
N ALA A 447 33.09 21.99 25.43
CA ALA A 447 33.70 20.95 26.26
C ALA A 447 33.70 21.39 27.73
N PRO A 448 33.35 20.50 28.67
CA PRO A 448 33.44 20.84 30.10
C PRO A 448 34.87 21.28 30.44
N SER A 449 34.99 22.40 31.16
CA SER A 449 36.27 22.95 31.60
C SER A 449 37.13 21.87 32.26
N PRO A 450 38.40 21.74 31.89
CA PRO A 450 39.27 20.69 32.44
C PRO A 450 39.53 20.91 33.94
N SER A 451 39.23 19.92 34.75
CA SER A 451 39.79 19.78 36.10
C SER A 451 41.31 19.55 35.97
N PRO A 452 42.12 20.06 36.89
CA PRO A 452 43.57 19.95 36.80
C PRO A 452 44.04 18.49 36.92
N SER A 453 44.81 18.07 35.91
CA SER A 453 45.41 16.74 35.81
C SER A 453 46.61 16.54 36.71
N PRO A 454 46.83 15.33 37.27
CA PRO A 454 48.12 14.94 37.83
C PRO A 454 49.12 14.63 36.70
N PRO A 455 50.46 14.67 36.99
CA PRO A 455 51.48 14.62 35.97
C PRO A 455 51.64 13.22 35.33
N PRO A 456 52.12 13.17 34.05
CA PRO A 456 52.09 11.94 33.25
C PRO A 456 53.28 11.02 33.50
N SER A 457 53.01 9.70 33.50
CA SER A 457 54.00 8.65 33.24
C SER A 457 54.03 8.33 31.74
N PRO A 458 55.19 8.01 31.17
CA PRO A 458 55.32 7.83 29.72
C PRO A 458 54.79 6.47 29.27
N SER A 459 53.87 6.49 28.30
CA SER A 459 53.41 5.30 27.57
C SER A 459 53.99 5.27 26.16
N PRO A 460 54.22 4.06 25.62
CA PRO A 460 54.78 3.90 24.26
C PRO A 460 53.74 4.27 23.18
N ALA A 461 54.27 4.79 22.07
CA ALA A 461 53.50 5.28 20.92
C ALA A 461 52.64 4.21 20.25
N PRO A 462 51.38 4.51 19.91
CA PRO A 462 50.57 3.62 19.07
C PRO A 462 50.92 3.80 17.61
N SER A 463 51.00 2.67 16.87
CA SER A 463 51.10 2.64 15.42
C SER A 463 49.84 3.26 14.77
N PRO A 464 49.98 4.01 13.65
CA PRO A 464 48.83 4.63 13.01
C PRO A 464 47.94 3.58 12.37
N SER A 465 46.63 3.64 12.69
CA SER A 465 45.60 2.96 11.91
C SER A 465 45.51 3.56 10.51
N PRO A 466 45.37 2.77 9.43
CA PRO A 466 45.23 3.32 8.10
C PRO A 466 43.89 4.06 8.01
N GLN A 467 43.93 5.36 7.72
CA GLN A 467 42.79 6.13 7.25
C GLN A 467 42.36 5.58 5.89
N PRO A 468 41.06 5.48 5.61
CA PRO A 468 40.62 5.14 4.26
C PRO A 468 41.12 6.21 3.29
N ASN A 469 41.89 5.78 2.28
CA ASN A 469 42.49 6.66 1.26
C ASN A 469 41.41 6.93 0.18
N CYS A 470 40.47 7.81 0.48
CA CYS A 470 39.38 8.19 -0.42
C CYS A 470 39.79 9.42 -1.24
N ASP A 471 39.51 9.42 -2.53
CA ASP A 471 39.79 10.57 -3.41
C ASP A 471 38.75 11.69 -3.16
N PRO A 472 39.19 12.94 -2.96
CA PRO A 472 38.29 14.07 -2.69
C PRO A 472 37.41 14.46 -3.88
N SER A 473 37.67 13.95 -5.08
CA SER A 473 36.81 14.14 -6.26
C SER A 473 35.48 13.43 -6.15
N TYR A 474 35.32 12.51 -5.17
CA TYR A 474 34.12 11.71 -4.97
C TYR A 474 33.57 11.90 -3.55
N PRO A 475 33.02 13.08 -3.21
CA PRO A 475 32.75 13.47 -1.83
C PRO A 475 31.63 12.68 -1.16
N THR A 476 30.78 12.01 -1.93
CA THR A 476 29.63 11.25 -1.43
C THR A 476 29.88 9.74 -1.32
N VAL A 477 31.03 9.26 -1.83
CA VAL A 477 31.42 7.84 -1.82
C VAL A 477 32.93 7.72 -1.58
N CYS A 478 33.38 6.63 -0.98
CA CYS A 478 34.81 6.41 -0.78
C CYS A 478 35.39 5.55 -1.90
N ILE A 479 36.08 6.21 -2.84
CA ILE A 479 36.80 5.57 -3.94
C ILE A 479 38.28 5.98 -3.81
N PRO A 480 39.25 5.04 -3.84
CA PRO A 480 40.65 5.37 -3.74
C PRO A 480 41.14 6.09 -4.99
N PRO A 481 42.18 6.94 -4.90
CA PRO A 481 42.79 7.54 -6.07
C PRO A 481 43.51 6.48 -6.92
N PRO A 482 43.64 6.70 -8.26
CA PRO A 482 44.42 5.81 -9.11
C PRO A 482 45.93 5.82 -8.73
N PRO A 483 46.73 4.74 -9.00
CA PRO A 483 46.32 3.48 -9.62
C PRO A 483 45.76 2.46 -8.64
N PRO A 484 44.91 1.50 -9.07
CA PRO A 484 44.43 1.28 -10.44
C PRO A 484 43.37 2.28 -10.89
N ASP A 485 43.28 2.51 -12.21
CA ASP A 485 42.16 3.23 -12.81
C ASP A 485 40.95 2.33 -12.76
N LEU A 486 39.80 2.82 -12.26
CA LEU A 486 38.59 2.07 -12.03
C LEU A 486 37.48 2.52 -12.99
N ASP A 487 36.75 1.55 -13.53
CA ASP A 487 35.55 1.77 -14.34
C ASP A 487 34.29 1.68 -13.49
N CYS A 488 33.16 2.16 -14.02
CA CYS A 488 31.86 2.05 -13.34
C CYS A 488 31.45 0.61 -13.01
N SER A 489 31.97 -0.39 -13.72
CA SER A 489 31.76 -1.82 -13.43
C SER A 489 32.55 -2.32 -12.22
N ASP A 490 33.63 -1.64 -11.84
CA ASP A 490 34.55 -2.06 -10.78
C ASP A 490 34.13 -1.57 -9.39
N ILE A 491 33.15 -0.68 -9.33
CA ILE A 491 32.67 -0.06 -8.10
C ILE A 491 31.17 -0.32 -7.88
N PRO A 492 30.73 -0.44 -6.61
CA PRO A 492 29.33 -0.68 -6.30
C PRO A 492 28.44 0.57 -6.36
N TYR A 493 29.05 1.74 -6.59
CA TYR A 493 28.37 3.03 -6.54
C TYR A 493 27.81 3.42 -7.92
N ARG A 494 26.63 4.07 -7.92
CA ARG A 494 25.99 4.64 -9.11
C ARG A 494 25.42 6.01 -8.77
N ARG A 495 25.43 6.93 -9.76
CA ARG A 495 24.89 8.28 -9.66
C ARG A 495 25.37 9.06 -8.43
N PHE A 496 26.67 9.10 -8.22
CA PHE A 496 27.32 9.81 -7.12
C PHE A 496 27.92 11.14 -7.60
N GLU A 497 28.10 12.10 -6.68
CA GLU A 497 28.69 13.40 -6.99
C GLU A 497 30.15 13.26 -7.40
N VAL A 498 30.51 13.90 -8.53
CA VAL A 498 31.85 13.98 -9.05
C VAL A 498 32.29 15.44 -9.10
N ARG A 499 33.48 15.71 -8.60
CA ARG A 499 34.14 17.03 -8.66
C ARG A 499 35.45 16.96 -9.45
N PRO A 500 35.78 17.97 -10.24
CA PRO A 500 37.09 18.01 -10.90
C PRO A 500 38.22 17.86 -9.89
N PRO A 501 39.29 17.08 -10.25
CA PRO A 501 39.66 16.66 -11.61
C PRO A 501 39.09 15.33 -12.12
N ASP A 502 38.22 14.60 -11.41
CA ASP A 502 37.68 13.29 -11.80
C ASP A 502 38.74 12.30 -12.32
N PRO A 503 39.62 11.80 -11.45
CA PRO A 503 40.78 11.03 -11.86
C PRO A 503 40.47 9.65 -12.48
N HIS A 504 39.27 9.11 -12.26
CA HIS A 504 38.79 7.85 -12.85
C HIS A 504 37.84 8.04 -14.05
N ARG A 505 37.47 9.28 -14.40
CA ARG A 505 36.56 9.64 -15.51
C ARG A 505 35.17 9.03 -15.40
N PHE A 506 34.62 8.98 -14.21
CA PHE A 506 33.27 8.46 -13.97
C PHE A 506 32.16 9.38 -14.49
N ASP A 507 32.41 10.67 -14.64
CA ASP A 507 31.54 11.69 -15.21
C ASP A 507 31.97 12.00 -16.67
N THR A 508 31.40 11.22 -17.61
CA THR A 508 31.82 11.26 -19.02
C THR A 508 31.20 12.43 -19.79
N ASP A 509 30.09 12.97 -19.35
CA ASP A 509 29.36 14.09 -20.00
C ASP A 509 29.51 15.41 -19.25
N GLY A 510 30.18 15.41 -18.09
CA GLY A 510 30.59 16.61 -17.37
C GLY A 510 29.46 17.30 -16.60
N ASP A 511 28.41 16.55 -16.23
CA ASP A 511 27.26 17.10 -15.50
C ASP A 511 27.41 17.04 -13.97
N GLY A 512 28.51 16.48 -13.45
CA GLY A 512 28.84 16.36 -12.03
C GLY A 512 28.32 15.08 -11.39
N ILE A 513 27.81 14.12 -12.18
CA ILE A 513 27.26 12.85 -11.70
C ILE A 513 27.99 11.67 -12.35
N GLY A 514 28.64 10.86 -11.54
CA GLY A 514 29.38 9.70 -12.01
C GLY A 514 28.55 8.44 -12.16
N CYS A 515 28.90 7.61 -13.16
CA CYS A 515 28.31 6.29 -13.41
C CYS A 515 26.78 6.30 -13.58
N GLU A 516 26.25 7.18 -14.41
CA GLU A 516 24.82 7.29 -14.68
C GLU A 516 24.25 6.16 -15.54
N ARG A 517 25.06 5.55 -16.41
CA ARG A 517 24.67 4.44 -17.29
C ARG A 517 25.31 3.15 -16.83
N GLY A 518 24.48 2.22 -16.36
CA GLY A 518 24.89 0.89 -15.98
C GLY A 518 23.72 -0.08 -15.99
#